data_a9a9b9f1c6ef69a2cc637d0008340d02
#
_entry.id   a9a9b9f1c6ef69a2cc637d0008340d02
#
_cell.length_a   1.000
_cell.length_b   1.000
_cell.length_c   1.000
_cell.angle_alpha   90.00
_cell.angle_beta   90.00
_cell.angle_gamma   90.00
#
_symmetry.space_group_name_H-M   'P 1'
#
loop_
_entity.id
_entity.type
_entity.pdbx_description
1 polymer ?
#
loop_
_entity_poly.entity_id
_entity_poly.type
_entity_poly.pdbx_seq_one_letter_code
_entity_poly.pdbx_strand_id
1 'polypeptide(L)'
;FMALFGDLLSELRQDRGMTQEELAKILFVSTGTISNYENNVHYPDIPKLIQLARYFNVTTDYLLGLSPCNLSPQILEQKTGAGRTWNQIVTDVQTLTSDRQKILSHILDDLKTASIIETLKKDKE
;
A
#
# COMPACT_ATOMS: atom_id res chain seq x y z
N PHE A 1 -14.18 -3.03 3.23
CA PHE A 1 -13.30 -3.32 2.10
C PHE A 1 -13.42 -4.79 1.74
N MET A 2 -13.84 -5.07 0.52
CA MET A 2 -14.05 -6.45 0.04
C MET A 2 -13.53 -6.58 -1.39
N ALA A 3 -12.22 -6.70 -1.55
CA ALA A 3 -11.59 -7.00 -2.82
C ALA A 3 -11.08 -8.45 -2.84
N LEU A 4 -11.14 -9.10 -3.98
CA LEU A 4 -10.64 -10.46 -4.13
C LEU A 4 -9.13 -10.43 -4.41
N PHE A 5 -8.43 -11.42 -3.88
CA PHE A 5 -6.99 -11.58 -4.04
C PHE A 5 -6.53 -11.46 -5.51
N GLY A 6 -7.18 -12.19 -6.40
CA GLY A 6 -6.80 -12.21 -7.80
C GLY A 6 -6.96 -10.86 -8.49
N ASP A 7 -8.02 -10.11 -8.15
CA ASP A 7 -8.27 -8.79 -8.71
C ASP A 7 -7.19 -7.80 -8.25
N LEU A 8 -6.83 -7.84 -6.97
CA LEU A 8 -5.76 -7.02 -6.41
C LEU A 8 -4.40 -7.37 -7.01
N LEU A 9 -4.11 -8.66 -7.18
CA LEU A 9 -2.87 -9.11 -7.81
C LEU A 9 -2.76 -8.61 -9.25
N SER A 10 -3.84 -8.75 -10.02
CA SER A 10 -3.91 -8.27 -11.40
C SER A 10 -3.70 -6.76 -11.50
N GLU A 11 -4.34 -6.01 -10.61
CA GLU A 11 -4.19 -4.55 -10.53
C GLU A 11 -2.75 -4.14 -10.22
N LEU A 12 -2.14 -4.73 -9.20
CA LEU A 12 -0.74 -4.45 -8.82
C LEU A 12 0.23 -4.77 -9.97
N ARG A 13 0.02 -5.88 -10.67
CA ARG A 13 0.83 -6.27 -11.83
C ARG A 13 0.68 -5.26 -12.97
N GLN A 14 -0.54 -4.90 -13.31
CA GLN A 14 -0.83 -3.96 -14.40
C GLN A 14 -0.31 -2.55 -14.09
N ASP A 15 -0.41 -2.10 -12.85
CA ASP A 15 0.12 -0.80 -12.41
C ASP A 15 1.63 -0.68 -12.61
N ARG A 16 2.34 -1.80 -12.58
CA ARG A 16 3.78 -1.87 -12.90
C ARG A 16 4.07 -2.16 -14.38
N GLY A 17 3.06 -2.22 -15.23
CA GLY A 17 3.22 -2.52 -16.66
C GLY A 17 3.75 -3.92 -16.93
N MET A 18 3.55 -4.87 -16.03
CA MET A 18 4.07 -6.24 -16.14
C MET A 18 3.08 -7.16 -16.83
N THR A 19 3.61 -8.10 -17.61
CA THR A 19 2.83 -9.23 -18.14
C THR A 19 2.69 -10.35 -17.10
N GLN A 20 1.72 -11.23 -17.28
CA GLN A 20 1.59 -12.44 -16.46
C GLN A 20 2.84 -13.32 -16.56
N GLU A 21 3.46 -13.40 -17.73
CA GLU A 21 4.70 -14.16 -17.94
C GLU A 21 5.87 -13.60 -17.13
N GLU A 22 6.02 -12.28 -17.09
CA GLU A 22 7.06 -11.62 -16.29
C GLU A 22 6.88 -11.89 -14.79
N LEU A 23 5.66 -11.79 -14.30
CA LEU A 23 5.37 -12.11 -12.88
C LEU A 23 5.60 -13.60 -12.59
N ALA A 24 5.24 -14.49 -13.52
CA ALA A 24 5.46 -15.93 -13.39
C ALA A 24 6.96 -16.26 -13.24
N LYS A 25 7.82 -15.59 -13.99
CA LYS A 25 9.28 -15.77 -13.90
C LYS A 25 9.81 -15.35 -12.50
N ILE A 26 9.28 -14.28 -11.94
CA ILE A 26 9.70 -13.81 -10.61
C ILE A 26 9.33 -14.81 -9.53
N LEU A 27 8.16 -15.43 -9.63
CA LEU A 27 7.66 -16.42 -8.66
C LEU A 27 8.13 -17.86 -8.94
N PHE A 28 8.85 -18.09 -10.02
CA PHE A 28 9.24 -19.43 -10.48
C PHE A 28 8.03 -20.37 -10.66
N VAL A 29 6.99 -19.85 -11.28
CA VAL A 29 5.77 -20.61 -11.62
C VAL A 29 5.45 -20.46 -13.11
N SER A 30 4.46 -21.21 -13.60
CA SER A 30 3.97 -21.05 -14.97
C SER A 30 3.08 -19.82 -15.11
N THR A 31 2.98 -19.30 -16.34
CA THR A 31 2.04 -18.22 -16.67
C THR A 31 0.60 -18.63 -16.36
N GLY A 32 0.25 -19.90 -16.59
CA GLY A 32 -1.06 -20.44 -16.23
C GLY A 32 -1.35 -20.38 -14.72
N THR A 33 -0.33 -20.56 -13.90
CA THR A 33 -0.46 -20.40 -12.44
C THR A 33 -0.82 -18.96 -12.07
N ILE A 34 -0.17 -17.98 -12.67
CA ILE A 34 -0.50 -16.56 -12.44
C ILE A 34 -1.93 -16.27 -12.92
N SER A 35 -2.31 -16.76 -14.09
CA SER A 35 -3.69 -16.62 -14.58
C SER A 35 -4.71 -17.21 -13.61
N ASN A 36 -4.44 -18.39 -13.05
CA ASN A 36 -5.31 -19.00 -12.06
C ASN A 36 -5.39 -18.18 -10.75
N TYR A 37 -4.29 -17.59 -10.33
CA TYR A 37 -4.30 -16.67 -9.17
C TYR A 37 -5.15 -15.43 -9.45
N GLU A 38 -4.98 -14.79 -10.59
CA GLU A 38 -5.70 -13.58 -10.95
C GLU A 38 -7.20 -13.82 -11.19
N ASN A 39 -7.56 -15.03 -11.60
CA ASN A 39 -8.96 -15.42 -11.76
C ASN A 39 -9.60 -16.05 -10.51
N ASN A 40 -8.90 -16.04 -9.39
CA ASN A 40 -9.36 -16.61 -8.11
C ASN A 40 -9.70 -18.11 -8.19
N VAL A 41 -9.06 -18.84 -9.11
CA VAL A 41 -9.20 -20.29 -9.27
C VAL A 41 -8.31 -21.04 -8.28
N HIS A 42 -7.08 -20.58 -8.12
CA HIS A 42 -6.10 -21.08 -7.15
C HIS A 42 -5.46 -19.92 -6.40
N TYR A 43 -4.86 -20.25 -5.26
CA TYR A 43 -4.18 -19.30 -4.40
C TYR A 43 -2.73 -19.73 -4.20
N PRO A 44 -1.80 -18.78 -4.04
CA PRO A 44 -0.43 -19.12 -3.71
C PRO A 44 -0.32 -19.76 -2.34
N ASP A 45 0.70 -20.59 -2.16
CA ASP A 45 1.09 -21.02 -0.83
C ASP A 45 1.64 -19.84 -0.01
N ILE A 46 1.81 -20.03 1.28
CA ILE A 46 2.27 -18.95 2.17
C ILE A 46 3.62 -18.37 1.75
N PRO A 47 4.67 -19.16 1.39
CA PRO A 47 5.93 -18.60 0.92
C PRO A 47 5.78 -17.70 -0.33
N LYS A 48 4.96 -18.10 -1.28
CA LYS A 48 4.69 -17.31 -2.50
C LYS A 48 3.87 -16.06 -2.19
N LEU A 49 2.91 -16.16 -1.27
CA LEU A 49 2.15 -15.00 -0.80
C LEU A 49 3.08 -13.94 -0.18
N ILE A 50 4.00 -14.36 0.67
CA ILE A 50 5.00 -13.48 1.26
C ILE A 50 5.89 -12.87 0.18
N GLN A 51 6.32 -13.65 -0.80
CA GLN A 51 7.13 -13.18 -1.91
C GLN A 51 6.40 -12.12 -2.74
N LEU A 52 5.12 -12.32 -3.02
CA LEU A 52 4.28 -11.34 -3.72
C LEU A 52 4.13 -10.04 -2.93
N ALA A 53 3.84 -10.13 -1.63
CA ALA A 53 3.69 -8.97 -0.77
C ALA A 53 4.99 -8.14 -0.71
N ARG A 54 6.13 -8.79 -0.61
CA ARG A 54 7.45 -8.13 -0.63
C ARG A 54 7.77 -7.52 -1.99
N TYR A 55 7.49 -8.23 -3.07
CA TYR A 55 7.75 -7.75 -4.43
C TYR A 55 6.95 -6.49 -4.75
N PHE A 56 5.66 -6.48 -4.43
CA PHE A 56 4.78 -5.33 -4.65
C PHE A 56 4.85 -4.29 -3.53
N ASN A 57 5.62 -4.57 -2.48
CA ASN A 57 5.80 -3.69 -1.33
C ASN A 57 4.47 -3.31 -0.67
N VAL A 58 3.62 -4.28 -0.48
CA VAL A 58 2.32 -4.18 0.19
C VAL A 58 2.27 -5.16 1.36
N THR A 59 1.27 -5.00 2.23
CA THR A 59 1.01 -5.97 3.30
C THR A 59 0.28 -7.20 2.75
N THR A 60 0.43 -8.34 3.42
CA THR A 60 -0.38 -9.53 3.10
C THR A 60 -1.87 -9.27 3.35
N ASP A 61 -2.23 -8.48 4.37
CA ASP A 61 -3.61 -8.10 4.63
C ASP A 61 -4.24 -7.32 3.47
N TYR A 62 -3.50 -6.38 2.87
CA TYR A 62 -3.93 -5.70 1.66
C TYR A 62 -4.14 -6.70 0.51
N LEU A 63 -3.15 -7.54 0.26
CA LEU A 63 -3.18 -8.50 -0.84
C LEU A 63 -4.31 -9.53 -0.69
N LEU A 64 -4.66 -9.89 0.54
CA LEU A 64 -5.77 -10.79 0.85
C LEU A 64 -7.14 -10.10 0.88
N GLY A 65 -7.19 -8.80 0.66
CA GLY A 65 -8.44 -8.04 0.68
C GLY A 65 -9.01 -7.77 2.07
N LEU A 66 -8.20 -7.91 3.11
CA LEU A 66 -8.61 -7.70 4.51
C LEU A 66 -8.47 -6.25 4.97
N SER A 67 -7.67 -5.45 4.28
CA SER A 67 -7.43 -4.05 4.60
C SER A 67 -7.24 -3.23 3.33
N PRO A 68 -7.83 -2.04 3.23
CA PRO A 68 -7.60 -1.13 2.10
C PRO A 68 -6.22 -0.44 2.14
N CYS A 69 -5.49 -0.58 3.24
CA CYS A 69 -4.17 0.04 3.42
C CYS A 69 -3.10 -0.78 2.68
N ASN A 70 -2.51 -0.18 1.65
CA ASN A 70 -1.43 -0.77 0.87
C ASN A 70 -0.05 -0.20 1.22
N LEU A 71 0.07 0.52 2.34
CA LEU A 71 1.34 1.05 2.79
C LEU A 71 2.28 -0.08 3.21
N SER A 72 3.51 0.01 2.75
CA SER A 72 4.57 -0.91 3.19
C SER A 72 4.77 -0.84 4.70
N PRO A 73 4.90 -1.97 5.39
CA PRO A 73 5.21 -1.98 6.83
C PRO A 73 6.45 -1.17 7.19
N GLN A 74 7.44 -1.12 6.30
CA GLN A 74 8.67 -0.36 6.52
C GLN A 74 8.45 1.15 6.64
N ILE A 75 7.39 1.69 6.03
CA ILE A 75 7.04 3.11 6.15
C ILE A 75 6.71 3.45 7.60
N LEU A 76 6.04 2.56 8.32
CA LEU A 76 5.64 2.78 9.71
C LEU A 76 6.84 2.88 10.66
N GLU A 77 7.96 2.25 10.31
CA GLU A 77 9.21 2.31 11.08
C GLU A 77 10.07 3.53 10.76
N GLN A 78 9.78 4.24 9.67
CA GLN A 78 10.53 5.43 9.30
C GLN A 78 10.24 6.57 10.26
N LYS A 79 11.29 7.34 10.58
CA LYS A 79 11.17 8.53 11.40
C LYS A 79 10.65 9.70 10.58
N THR A 80 9.73 10.45 11.19
CA THR A 80 9.31 11.75 10.67
C THR A 80 10.37 12.82 10.94
N GLY A 81 10.17 14.01 10.39
CA GLY A 81 11.02 15.17 10.69
C GLY A 81 11.10 15.55 12.17
N ALA A 82 10.13 15.12 12.98
CA ALA A 82 10.12 15.31 14.43
C ALA A 82 10.81 14.18 15.21
N GLY A 83 11.43 13.21 14.55
CA GLY A 83 12.16 12.11 15.16
C GLY A 83 11.30 10.96 15.69
N ARG A 84 9.98 11.04 15.58
CA ARG A 84 9.04 9.97 15.94
C ARG A 84 8.77 9.11 14.70
N THR A 85 8.54 7.81 14.89
CA THR A 85 8.12 6.94 13.77
C THR A 85 6.66 7.21 13.40
N TRP A 86 6.30 6.89 12.15
CA TRP A 86 4.90 6.94 11.73
C TRP A 86 4.01 6.05 12.59
N ASN A 87 4.52 4.87 13.01
CA ASN A 87 3.78 3.99 13.90
C ASN A 87 3.46 4.64 15.24
N GLN A 88 4.40 5.37 15.83
CA GLN A 88 4.16 6.12 17.08
C GLN A 88 3.10 7.20 16.90
N ILE A 89 3.12 7.93 15.77
CA ILE A 89 2.12 8.95 15.47
C ILE A 89 0.73 8.33 15.32
N VAL A 90 0.61 7.22 14.58
CA VAL A 90 -0.68 6.52 14.42
C VAL A 90 -1.21 6.05 15.76
N THR A 91 -0.36 5.48 16.61
CA THR A 91 -0.74 5.03 17.95
C THR A 91 -1.26 6.19 18.80
N ASP A 92 -0.56 7.32 18.78
CA ASP A 92 -0.99 8.51 19.54
C ASP A 92 -2.31 9.08 19.02
N VAL A 93 -2.51 9.13 17.70
CA VAL A 93 -3.77 9.60 17.10
C VAL A 93 -4.95 8.74 17.56
N GLN A 94 -4.75 7.43 17.71
CA GLN A 94 -5.79 6.52 18.20
C GLN A 94 -6.24 6.82 19.62
N THR A 95 -5.39 7.46 20.44
CA THR A 95 -5.73 7.84 21.82
C THR A 95 -6.53 9.14 21.90
N LEU A 96 -6.63 9.91 20.83
CA LEU A 96 -7.35 11.16 20.78
C LEU A 96 -8.86 10.94 20.74
N THR A 97 -9.60 11.87 21.34
CA THR A 97 -11.06 11.92 21.16
C THR A 97 -11.43 12.22 19.70
N SER A 98 -12.62 11.84 19.28
CA SER A 98 -13.11 12.10 17.91
C SER A 98 -13.02 13.58 17.51
N ASP A 99 -13.31 14.50 18.44
CA ASP A 99 -13.23 15.94 18.15
C ASP A 99 -11.78 16.39 17.91
N ARG A 100 -10.84 15.86 18.68
CA ARG A 100 -9.41 16.15 18.49
C ARG A 100 -8.87 15.53 17.20
N GLN A 101 -9.35 14.35 16.82
CA GLN A 101 -9.02 13.75 15.53
C GLN A 101 -9.53 14.59 14.35
N LYS A 102 -10.71 15.20 14.46
CA LYS A 102 -11.23 16.14 13.45
C LYS A 102 -10.35 17.39 13.31
N ILE A 103 -9.92 17.95 14.44
CA ILE A 103 -8.99 19.11 14.43
C ILE A 103 -7.70 18.72 13.72
N LEU A 104 -7.12 17.56 14.04
CA LEU A 104 -5.91 17.06 13.39
C LEU A 104 -6.12 16.89 11.87
N SER A 105 -7.26 16.36 11.45
CA SER A 105 -7.59 16.18 10.02
C SER A 105 -7.63 17.52 9.30
N HIS A 106 -8.24 18.56 9.87
CA HIS A 106 -8.27 19.89 9.29
C HIS A 106 -6.87 20.51 9.18
N ILE A 107 -6.03 20.35 10.20
CA ILE A 107 -4.64 20.81 10.16
C ILE A 107 -3.87 20.13 9.03
N LEU A 108 -4.05 18.81 8.86
CA LEU A 108 -3.42 18.08 7.77
C LEU A 108 -3.87 18.59 6.40
N ASP A 109 -5.15 18.89 6.22
CA ASP A 109 -5.67 19.45 4.97
C ASP A 109 -5.05 20.82 4.67
N ASP A 110 -4.97 21.68 5.67
CA ASP A 110 -4.35 23.01 5.53
C ASP A 110 -2.86 22.92 5.18
N LEU A 111 -2.12 22.04 5.83
CA LEU A 111 -0.70 21.81 5.55
C LEU A 111 -0.47 21.23 4.15
N LYS A 112 -1.32 20.32 3.70
CA LYS A 112 -1.27 19.77 2.33
C LYS A 112 -1.50 20.86 1.29
N THR A 113 -2.48 21.71 1.49
CA THR A 113 -2.77 22.85 0.61
C THR A 113 -1.60 23.83 0.51
N ALA A 114 -1.01 24.20 1.66
CA ALA A 114 0.16 25.05 1.72
C ALA A 114 1.36 24.45 0.95
N SER A 115 1.61 23.15 1.13
CA SER A 115 2.70 22.44 0.43
C SER A 115 2.51 22.42 -1.08
N ILE A 116 1.28 22.24 -1.56
CA ILE A 116 0.95 22.29 -3.00
C ILE A 116 1.23 23.69 -3.56
N ILE A 117 0.82 24.74 -2.86
CA ILE A 117 1.04 26.12 -3.29
C ILE A 117 2.55 26.43 -3.38
N GLU A 118 3.34 26.00 -2.40
CA GLU A 118 4.79 26.18 -2.41
C GLU A 118 5.46 25.49 -3.61
N THR A 119 5.03 24.27 -3.93
CA THR A 119 5.55 23.52 -5.08
C THR A 119 5.22 24.26 -6.39
N LEU A 120 3.98 24.70 -6.57
CA LEU A 120 3.56 25.43 -7.76
C LEU A 120 4.28 26.77 -7.94
N LYS A 121 4.71 27.42 -6.85
CA LYS A 121 5.52 28.64 -6.92
C LYS A 121 6.95 28.36 -7.37
N LYS A 122 7.56 27.27 -6.91
CA LYS A 122 8.92 26.86 -7.30
C LYS A 122 9.00 26.49 -8.78
N ASP A 123 7.98 25.86 -9.32
CA ASP A 123 7.93 25.46 -10.74
C ASP A 123 7.79 26.68 -11.69
N LYS A 124 7.50 27.88 -11.19
CA LYS A 124 7.37 29.12 -11.96
C LYS A 124 8.61 30.00 -11.89
N GLU A 125 9.57 29.70 -11.05
CA GLU A 125 10.86 30.37 -10.93
C GLU A 125 11.92 29.70 -11.83
#